data_9ecd107f2675fccd4468762029fda6d2
#
_entry.id   9ecd107f2675fccd4468762029fda6d2
#
_cell.length_a   1.000
_cell.length_b   1.000
_cell.length_c   1.000
_cell.angle_alpha   90.00
_cell.angle_beta   90.00
_cell.angle_gamma   90.00
#
_symmetry.space_group_name_H-M   'P 1'
#
loop_
_entity.id
_entity.type
_entity.pdbx_description
1 polymer ?
#
loop_
_entity_poly.entity_id
_entity_poly.type
_entity_poly.pdbx_seq_one_letter_code
_entity_poly.pdbx_strand_id
1 'polypeptide(L)'
;MLLRLLLISLALFALSACTPDQEQGVQTDSATAESRYTPEPYIKLTHPDWSRNAAMYQINTRQFTPEGTFKAAQEQLPRLQAMGVDILWLMPIHPIGEKNRKGTLGSPYSVKDYYGVNPEFGTEDDFRAFVDTAHALGMRVILDWVANHSAWDNPLVEEHPEWYSRDWKGEFHPTPWWDWTDIIDFDYSQPGIREYMTGAMKYWVAEFGVDGYRCDVAGYVPLDFWNNLRRELDAIKPVFMLAEWEARDLHREAFDMTYGWSWTGPARAIARGHATAPALFDFYVKTGEAWPADAYRMIGTANHDYNSWEGTAREHFEDNLENMTVLSVVGTGLPMVYNGQEGGNDKRLEFFEKDPIVWRDDPMEALYTKLFALLDENTALWHGDVGGKMVRVWTDKTDEVFSFSRDNGADKVLALMNFTGEPLTVTLNDGPAAGAYTDYFSGESVTIELGDELEIDGHGWRVLVR
;
A
#
# COMPACT_ATOMS: atom_id res chain seq x y z
N MET A 1 24.04 61.67 -29.83
CA MET A 1 24.23 62.27 -31.13
C MET A 1 23.19 61.63 -32.06
N LEU A 2 22.32 62.52 -32.58
CA LEU A 2 21.35 62.43 -33.70
C LEU A 2 20.30 61.30 -33.60
N LEU A 3 19.05 61.54 -33.32
CA LEU A 3 17.98 62.50 -33.76
C LEU A 3 17.42 62.21 -35.15
N ARG A 4 16.06 62.09 -35.18
CA ARG A 4 15.10 62.38 -36.28
C ARG A 4 14.56 61.15 -37.06
N LEU A 5 13.27 61.07 -37.50
CA LEU A 5 12.08 61.99 -37.47
C LEU A 5 10.82 61.16 -37.88
N LEU A 6 9.67 61.60 -37.32
CA LEU A 6 8.30 61.32 -37.73
C LEU A 6 8.04 61.37 -39.24
N LEU A 7 7.05 60.63 -39.70
CA LEU A 7 6.11 61.09 -40.73
C LEU A 7 4.72 60.48 -40.53
N ILE A 8 3.77 61.37 -40.32
CA ILE A 8 2.31 61.21 -40.30
C ILE A 8 1.82 61.34 -41.75
N SER A 9 0.92 60.47 -42.15
CA SER A 9 0.07 60.70 -43.34
C SER A 9 -1.38 60.33 -43.04
N LEU A 10 -2.20 61.38 -43.02
CA LEU A 10 -3.65 61.40 -43.04
C LEU A 10 -4.15 61.28 -44.46
N ALA A 11 -5.20 60.48 -44.75
CA ALA A 11 -6.11 60.65 -45.89
C ALA A 11 -7.43 59.92 -45.61
N LEU A 12 -8.35 60.61 -45.47
CA LEU A 12 -9.69 61.01 -45.86
C LEU A 12 -10.63 59.90 -46.36
N PHE A 13 -11.81 59.99 -45.77
CA PHE A 13 -13.16 59.56 -46.05
C PHE A 13 -13.55 59.25 -47.47
N ALA A 14 -14.30 58.14 -47.63
CA ALA A 14 -15.43 58.04 -48.53
C ALA A 14 -16.56 57.21 -47.90
N LEU A 15 -17.67 57.89 -47.61
CA LEU A 15 -18.96 57.27 -47.30
C LEU A 15 -19.54 56.63 -48.55
N SER A 16 -20.04 55.40 -48.45
CA SER A 16 -21.06 54.85 -49.34
C SER A 16 -22.07 54.06 -48.51
N ALA A 17 -23.34 54.38 -48.79
CA ALA A 17 -24.50 53.97 -47.99
C ALA A 17 -25.01 52.58 -48.31
N CYS A 18 -25.52 51.95 -47.28
CA CYS A 18 -26.68 51.03 -47.07
C CYS A 18 -27.12 50.10 -48.20
N THR A 19 -27.14 48.80 -47.84
CA THR A 19 -28.33 47.96 -47.91
C THR A 19 -28.29 46.88 -46.78
N PRO A 20 -29.41 46.52 -46.17
CA PRO A 20 -29.41 45.52 -45.10
C PRO A 20 -29.54 44.14 -45.74
N ASP A 21 -28.55 43.28 -45.56
CA ASP A 21 -28.66 41.84 -45.87
C ASP A 21 -28.70 41.05 -44.57
N GLN A 22 -29.74 40.25 -44.50
CA GLN A 22 -30.07 39.07 -43.74
C GLN A 22 -29.10 38.69 -42.60
N GLU A 23 -29.61 38.69 -41.38
CA GLU A 23 -29.11 37.91 -40.26
C GLU A 23 -29.05 36.44 -40.59
N GLN A 24 -27.88 35.96 -41.00
CA GLN A 24 -27.52 34.56 -40.81
C GLN A 24 -27.14 34.37 -39.36
N GLY A 25 -28.06 33.72 -38.61
CA GLY A 25 -27.76 33.30 -37.23
C GLY A 25 -26.50 32.46 -37.19
N VAL A 26 -25.43 33.04 -36.66
CA VAL A 26 -24.29 32.28 -36.16
C VAL A 26 -24.80 31.49 -34.97
N GLN A 27 -25.10 30.20 -35.17
CA GLN A 27 -25.18 29.24 -34.09
C GLN A 27 -23.79 29.26 -33.42
N THR A 28 -23.68 30.00 -32.35
CA THR A 28 -22.60 29.82 -31.40
C THR A 28 -22.83 28.49 -30.72
N ASP A 29 -22.19 27.43 -31.20
CA ASP A 29 -21.88 26.26 -30.43
C ASP A 29 -21.01 26.74 -29.24
N SER A 30 -21.68 27.13 -28.17
CA SER A 30 -21.03 27.36 -26.88
C SER A 30 -20.83 26.01 -26.18
N ALA A 31 -20.09 25.12 -26.78
CA ALA A 31 -19.29 24.19 -26.01
C ALA A 31 -18.26 25.08 -25.30
N THR A 32 -18.48 25.32 -24.02
CA THR A 32 -17.50 25.96 -23.15
C THR A 32 -16.22 25.16 -23.27
N ALA A 33 -15.24 25.66 -24.04
CA ALA A 33 -13.93 25.08 -24.11
C ALA A 33 -13.43 25.01 -22.66
N GLU A 34 -13.26 23.81 -22.11
CA GLU A 34 -12.68 23.64 -20.78
C GLU A 34 -11.38 24.40 -20.73
N SER A 35 -11.22 25.22 -19.72
CA SER A 35 -10.00 26.01 -19.55
C SER A 35 -8.82 25.06 -19.41
N ARG A 36 -7.75 25.26 -20.21
CA ARG A 36 -6.49 24.53 -20.06
C ARG A 36 -5.86 24.62 -18.65
N TYR A 37 -6.43 25.45 -17.78
CA TYR A 37 -6.03 25.62 -16.39
C TYR A 37 -6.99 24.93 -15.41
N THR A 38 -8.02 24.24 -15.86
CA THR A 38 -8.87 23.43 -15.02
C THR A 38 -8.03 22.26 -14.47
N PRO A 39 -7.94 22.10 -13.14
CA PRO A 39 -7.21 20.98 -12.56
C PRO A 39 -7.81 19.63 -12.99
N GLU A 40 -6.96 18.71 -13.41
CA GLU A 40 -7.35 17.32 -13.63
C GLU A 40 -6.94 16.47 -12.41
N PRO A 41 -7.76 15.49 -11.99
CA PRO A 41 -7.35 14.52 -10.98
C PRO A 41 -6.08 13.79 -11.43
N TYR A 42 -5.11 13.67 -10.53
CA TYR A 42 -3.87 12.95 -10.85
C TYR A 42 -4.13 11.46 -10.99
N ILE A 43 -4.88 10.86 -10.05
CA ILE A 43 -5.30 9.46 -10.08
C ILE A 43 -6.48 9.33 -11.04
N LYS A 44 -6.36 8.41 -11.98
CA LYS A 44 -7.35 8.13 -13.04
C LYS A 44 -7.99 6.75 -12.90
N LEU A 45 -7.49 5.92 -11.99
CA LEU A 45 -8.12 4.66 -11.62
C LEU A 45 -9.24 4.90 -10.59
N THR A 46 -10.12 3.92 -10.44
CA THR A 46 -11.13 3.89 -9.37
C THR A 46 -10.74 2.77 -8.41
N HIS A 47 -10.54 3.11 -7.15
CA HIS A 47 -10.30 2.10 -6.11
C HIS A 47 -11.56 1.25 -5.91
N PRO A 48 -11.43 -0.05 -5.66
CA PRO A 48 -12.57 -0.86 -5.23
C PRO A 48 -13.16 -0.30 -3.92
N ASP A 49 -14.48 -0.11 -3.86
CA ASP A 49 -15.14 0.51 -2.70
C ASP A 49 -14.80 -0.18 -1.37
N TRP A 50 -14.66 -1.51 -1.40
CA TRP A 50 -14.32 -2.32 -0.23
C TRP A 50 -12.89 -2.06 0.31
N SER A 51 -12.03 -1.35 -0.44
CA SER A 51 -10.67 -1.04 0.00
C SER A 51 -10.56 0.22 0.88
N ARG A 52 -11.64 1.01 0.98
CA ARG A 52 -11.62 2.32 1.64
C ARG A 52 -11.35 2.28 3.14
N ASN A 53 -11.71 1.20 3.82
CA ASN A 53 -11.49 0.96 5.25
C ASN A 53 -10.76 -0.36 5.52
N ALA A 54 -10.14 -0.95 4.51
CA ALA A 54 -9.60 -2.29 4.60
C ALA A 54 -8.33 -2.37 5.46
N ALA A 55 -8.21 -3.46 6.21
CA ALA A 55 -6.99 -3.91 6.84
C ALA A 55 -6.42 -5.13 6.09
N MET A 56 -5.11 -5.14 5.84
CA MET A 56 -4.44 -6.20 5.08
C MET A 56 -3.68 -7.16 5.99
N TYR A 57 -3.71 -8.44 5.61
CA TYR A 57 -2.97 -9.50 6.28
C TYR A 57 -2.16 -10.31 5.27
N GLN A 58 -0.84 -10.32 5.42
CA GLN A 58 0.07 -11.06 4.55
C GLN A 58 0.24 -12.49 5.06
N ILE A 59 0.03 -13.49 4.19
CA ILE A 59 0.16 -14.91 4.48
C ILE A 59 1.34 -15.51 3.69
N ASN A 60 2.35 -15.98 4.41
CA ASN A 60 3.30 -16.94 3.88
C ASN A 60 2.73 -18.34 4.06
N THR A 61 2.14 -18.92 3.03
CA THR A 61 1.43 -20.21 3.10
C THR A 61 2.31 -21.31 3.68
N ARG A 62 3.60 -21.37 3.32
CA ARG A 62 4.58 -22.33 3.80
C ARG A 62 4.75 -22.30 5.33
N GLN A 63 4.67 -21.08 5.94
CA GLN A 63 5.02 -20.83 7.32
C GLN A 63 3.80 -20.66 8.24
N PHE A 64 2.63 -20.37 7.66
CA PHE A 64 1.45 -19.92 8.39
C PHE A 64 0.91 -20.98 9.35
N THR A 65 0.93 -22.26 8.91
CA THR A 65 0.51 -23.40 9.72
C THR A 65 1.60 -24.47 9.71
N PRO A 66 1.58 -25.43 10.67
CA PRO A 66 2.50 -26.57 10.63
C PRO A 66 2.42 -27.37 9.34
N GLU A 67 1.24 -27.50 8.75
CA GLU A 67 1.00 -28.19 7.47
C GLU A 67 1.53 -27.39 6.29
N GLY A 68 1.49 -26.05 6.34
CA GLY A 68 1.92 -25.14 5.28
C GLY A 68 1.09 -25.28 4.01
N THR A 69 -0.22 -25.50 4.12
CA THR A 69 -1.13 -25.74 3.00
C THR A 69 -2.30 -24.77 2.95
N PHE A 70 -2.93 -24.61 1.77
CA PHE A 70 -4.15 -23.79 1.63
C PHE A 70 -5.28 -24.30 2.52
N LYS A 71 -5.42 -25.62 2.62
CA LYS A 71 -6.47 -26.22 3.45
C LYS A 71 -6.30 -25.86 4.93
N ALA A 72 -5.09 -25.94 5.46
CA ALA A 72 -4.82 -25.58 6.83
C ALA A 72 -4.91 -24.05 7.05
N ALA A 73 -4.49 -23.26 6.07
CA ALA A 73 -4.66 -21.79 6.10
C ALA A 73 -6.15 -21.40 6.06
N GLN A 74 -6.97 -22.10 5.28
CA GLN A 74 -8.42 -21.89 5.19
C GLN A 74 -9.10 -22.06 6.56
N GLU A 75 -8.66 -22.96 7.40
CA GLU A 75 -9.20 -23.19 8.75
C GLU A 75 -8.96 -21.97 9.68
N GLN A 76 -7.98 -21.09 9.36
CA GLN A 76 -7.69 -19.86 10.11
C GLN A 76 -8.51 -18.66 9.66
N LEU A 77 -9.19 -18.71 8.52
CA LEU A 77 -9.92 -17.58 7.96
C LEU A 77 -11.01 -17.00 8.89
N PRO A 78 -11.80 -17.82 9.62
CA PRO A 78 -12.76 -17.28 10.59
C PRO A 78 -12.10 -16.46 11.71
N ARG A 79 -10.89 -16.83 12.17
CA ARG A 79 -10.15 -16.07 13.17
C ARG A 79 -9.70 -14.72 12.59
N LEU A 80 -9.15 -14.71 11.39
CA LEU A 80 -8.72 -13.47 10.72
C LEU A 80 -9.90 -12.54 10.44
N GLN A 81 -11.04 -13.08 10.01
CA GLN A 81 -12.27 -12.31 9.84
C GLN A 81 -12.75 -11.70 11.18
N ALA A 82 -12.71 -12.47 12.28
CA ALA A 82 -13.08 -11.98 13.60
C ALA A 82 -12.11 -10.91 14.13
N MET A 83 -10.85 -10.91 13.69
CA MET A 83 -9.87 -9.87 13.97
C MET A 83 -10.14 -8.57 13.16
N GLY A 84 -10.96 -8.63 12.09
CA GLY A 84 -11.26 -7.49 11.23
C GLY A 84 -10.36 -7.37 10.00
N VAL A 85 -9.81 -8.48 9.52
CA VAL A 85 -9.03 -8.52 8.27
C VAL A 85 -9.95 -8.51 7.07
N ASP A 86 -9.64 -7.65 6.08
CA ASP A 86 -10.40 -7.52 4.83
C ASP A 86 -9.65 -8.05 3.62
N ILE A 87 -8.34 -7.87 3.56
CA ILE A 87 -7.51 -8.27 2.42
C ILE A 87 -6.49 -9.32 2.87
N LEU A 88 -6.52 -10.48 2.24
CA LEU A 88 -5.53 -11.53 2.38
C LEU A 88 -4.53 -11.43 1.23
N TRP A 89 -3.29 -11.08 1.53
CA TRP A 89 -2.20 -11.11 0.57
C TRP A 89 -1.44 -12.42 0.72
N LEU A 90 -1.62 -13.34 -0.23
CA LEU A 90 -0.85 -14.59 -0.29
C LEU A 90 0.49 -14.35 -0.99
N MET A 91 1.60 -14.73 -0.35
CA MET A 91 2.92 -14.82 -1.01
C MET A 91 2.83 -15.76 -2.22
N PRO A 92 3.82 -15.74 -3.16
CA PRO A 92 3.68 -16.45 -4.42
C PRO A 92 3.29 -17.93 -4.23
N ILE A 93 2.23 -18.33 -4.92
CA ILE A 93 1.62 -19.66 -4.80
C ILE A 93 2.08 -20.67 -5.88
N HIS A 94 2.94 -20.21 -6.78
CA HIS A 94 3.34 -20.94 -7.98
C HIS A 94 4.41 -21.99 -7.72
N PRO A 95 4.54 -23.01 -8.58
CA PRO A 95 5.66 -23.96 -8.54
C PRO A 95 7.01 -23.25 -8.58
N ILE A 96 7.94 -23.72 -7.77
CA ILE A 96 9.26 -23.12 -7.58
C ILE A 96 10.30 -23.82 -8.43
N GLY A 97 11.23 -23.05 -9.06
CA GLY A 97 12.33 -23.58 -9.82
C GLY A 97 13.26 -24.51 -9.03
N GLU A 98 13.90 -25.43 -9.73
CA GLU A 98 14.87 -26.38 -9.15
C GLU A 98 16.30 -26.05 -9.55
N LYS A 99 16.48 -25.47 -10.74
CA LYS A 99 17.79 -25.07 -11.24
C LYS A 99 18.29 -23.83 -10.48
N ASN A 100 19.49 -23.92 -9.91
CA ASN A 100 20.10 -22.89 -9.08
C ASN A 100 19.33 -22.56 -7.80
N ARG A 101 18.47 -23.46 -7.33
CA ARG A 101 17.64 -23.29 -6.14
C ARG A 101 18.48 -22.96 -4.92
N LYS A 102 18.05 -21.96 -4.15
CA LYS A 102 18.58 -21.63 -2.82
C LYS A 102 17.83 -22.40 -1.74
N GLY A 103 18.55 -22.91 -0.74
CA GLY A 103 17.97 -23.75 0.31
C GLY A 103 17.43 -25.09 -0.21
N THR A 104 16.59 -25.75 0.59
CA THR A 104 16.02 -27.05 0.20
C THR A 104 14.71 -26.91 -0.57
N LEU A 105 13.86 -25.93 -0.20
CA LEU A 105 12.54 -25.71 -0.81
C LEU A 105 12.52 -24.56 -1.82
N GLY A 106 13.53 -23.71 -1.81
CA GLY A 106 13.68 -22.60 -2.74
C GLY A 106 12.85 -21.36 -2.38
N SER A 107 13.12 -20.30 -3.13
CA SER A 107 12.41 -19.03 -3.06
C SER A 107 11.04 -19.15 -3.74
N PRO A 108 9.95 -18.73 -3.10
CA PRO A 108 8.65 -18.62 -3.77
C PRO A 108 8.67 -17.60 -4.93
N TYR A 109 9.66 -16.71 -4.96
CA TYR A 109 9.85 -15.75 -6.04
C TYR A 109 10.62 -16.32 -7.25
N SER A 110 11.14 -17.54 -7.19
CA SER A 110 11.71 -18.25 -8.33
C SER A 110 10.62 -19.07 -9.04
N VAL A 111 9.75 -18.37 -9.80
CA VAL A 111 8.53 -18.96 -10.39
C VAL A 111 8.86 -19.82 -11.59
N LYS A 112 8.45 -21.11 -11.54
CA LYS A 112 8.62 -22.09 -12.61
C LYS A 112 7.43 -22.15 -13.56
N ASP A 113 6.21 -21.89 -13.07
CA ASP A 113 4.97 -21.94 -13.85
C ASP A 113 3.97 -20.91 -13.30
N TYR A 114 3.58 -19.94 -14.13
CA TYR A 114 2.64 -18.87 -13.75
C TYR A 114 1.17 -19.28 -13.73
N TYR A 115 0.85 -20.46 -14.26
CA TYR A 115 -0.52 -21.00 -14.28
C TYR A 115 -0.74 -22.11 -13.28
N GLY A 116 0.32 -22.65 -12.69
CA GLY A 116 0.26 -23.76 -11.74
C GLY A 116 0.22 -23.31 -10.28
N VAL A 117 -0.30 -24.19 -9.44
CA VAL A 117 -0.22 -24.10 -7.96
C VAL A 117 0.96 -24.94 -7.47
N ASN A 118 1.74 -24.44 -6.54
CA ASN A 118 2.81 -25.21 -5.90
C ASN A 118 2.23 -26.42 -5.17
N PRO A 119 2.63 -27.64 -5.55
CA PRO A 119 2.12 -28.87 -4.92
C PRO A 119 2.44 -28.99 -3.42
N GLU A 120 3.40 -28.21 -2.90
CA GLU A 120 3.67 -28.07 -1.47
C GLU A 120 2.46 -27.49 -0.72
N PHE A 121 1.71 -26.57 -1.35
CA PHE A 121 0.58 -25.88 -0.75
C PHE A 121 -0.77 -26.58 -0.95
N GLY A 122 -0.87 -27.49 -1.91
CA GLY A 122 -2.07 -28.23 -2.26
C GLY A 122 -2.36 -28.24 -3.75
N THR A 123 -3.63 -28.37 -4.11
CA THR A 123 -4.13 -28.40 -5.48
C THR A 123 -4.81 -27.08 -5.87
N GLU A 124 -5.14 -26.92 -7.15
CA GLU A 124 -5.98 -25.82 -7.63
C GLU A 124 -7.36 -25.81 -6.96
N ASP A 125 -7.94 -27.01 -6.70
CA ASP A 125 -9.21 -27.13 -5.99
C ASP A 125 -9.09 -26.66 -4.52
N ASP A 126 -7.98 -26.95 -3.85
CA ASP A 126 -7.71 -26.46 -2.49
C ASP A 126 -7.56 -24.91 -2.48
N PHE A 127 -6.88 -24.35 -3.48
CA PHE A 127 -6.76 -22.91 -3.62
C PHE A 127 -8.12 -22.24 -3.92
N ARG A 128 -8.92 -22.83 -4.82
CA ARG A 128 -10.28 -22.35 -5.10
C ARG A 128 -11.15 -22.36 -3.85
N ALA A 129 -11.10 -23.44 -3.08
CA ALA A 129 -11.85 -23.56 -1.82
C ALA A 129 -11.40 -22.50 -0.79
N PHE A 130 -10.11 -22.17 -0.74
CA PHE A 130 -9.58 -21.08 0.09
C PHE A 130 -10.18 -19.71 -0.32
N VAL A 131 -10.15 -19.39 -1.63
CA VAL A 131 -10.69 -18.12 -2.15
C VAL A 131 -12.20 -18.03 -1.91
N ASP A 132 -12.94 -19.10 -2.22
CA ASP A 132 -14.39 -19.15 -2.02
C ASP A 132 -14.76 -18.95 -0.53
N THR A 133 -13.98 -19.54 0.39
CA THR A 133 -14.20 -19.38 1.83
C THR A 133 -13.88 -17.96 2.28
N ALA A 134 -12.79 -17.37 1.79
CA ALA A 134 -12.47 -15.98 2.08
C ALA A 134 -13.59 -15.03 1.63
N HIS A 135 -14.09 -15.21 0.40
CA HIS A 135 -15.22 -14.45 -0.13
C HIS A 135 -16.52 -14.65 0.67
N ALA A 136 -16.80 -15.87 1.09
CA ALA A 136 -17.99 -16.17 1.92
C ALA A 136 -17.92 -15.47 3.29
N LEU A 137 -16.71 -15.22 3.81
CA LEU A 137 -16.47 -14.47 5.03
C LEU A 137 -16.34 -12.94 4.81
N GLY A 138 -16.51 -12.46 3.57
CA GLY A 138 -16.42 -11.04 3.22
C GLY A 138 -15.02 -10.54 2.93
N MET A 139 -13.99 -11.38 3.07
CA MET A 139 -12.59 -11.03 2.80
C MET A 139 -12.27 -11.10 1.30
N ARG A 140 -11.19 -10.42 0.89
CA ARG A 140 -10.66 -10.36 -0.47
C ARG A 140 -9.30 -11.05 -0.52
N VAL A 141 -8.97 -11.65 -1.65
CA VAL A 141 -7.71 -12.37 -1.84
C VAL A 141 -6.90 -11.72 -2.96
N ILE A 142 -5.68 -11.27 -2.64
CA ILE A 142 -4.72 -10.83 -3.64
C ILE A 142 -3.51 -11.77 -3.66
N LEU A 143 -2.96 -11.99 -4.86
CA LEU A 143 -1.77 -12.81 -5.06
C LEU A 143 -0.52 -11.96 -5.17
N ASP A 144 0.57 -12.48 -4.62
CA ASP A 144 1.90 -11.95 -4.90
C ASP A 144 2.34 -12.36 -6.31
N TRP A 145 2.63 -11.38 -7.16
CA TRP A 145 2.94 -11.62 -8.56
C TRP A 145 4.36 -11.19 -8.93
N VAL A 146 5.13 -12.15 -9.41
CA VAL A 146 6.53 -11.96 -9.78
C VAL A 146 6.64 -11.68 -11.28
N ALA A 147 6.54 -10.41 -11.66
CA ALA A 147 6.56 -10.04 -13.07
C ALA A 147 7.96 -9.77 -13.65
N ASN A 148 8.95 -9.41 -12.81
CA ASN A 148 10.27 -9.00 -13.28
C ASN A 148 11.11 -10.15 -13.81
N HIS A 149 10.95 -11.37 -13.29
CA HIS A 149 11.84 -12.50 -13.52
C HIS A 149 11.12 -13.85 -13.36
N SER A 150 11.79 -14.92 -13.76
CA SER A 150 11.34 -16.30 -13.52
C SER A 150 12.48 -17.19 -13.05
N ALA A 151 12.16 -18.43 -12.67
CA ALA A 151 13.15 -19.47 -12.45
C ALA A 151 13.95 -19.81 -13.72
N TRP A 152 15.16 -20.33 -13.54
CA TRP A 152 16.02 -20.79 -14.62
C TRP A 152 15.48 -21.98 -15.43
N ASP A 153 14.58 -22.75 -14.84
CA ASP A 153 13.92 -23.92 -15.43
C ASP A 153 12.41 -23.69 -15.65
N ASN A 154 12.01 -22.42 -15.77
CA ASN A 154 10.71 -22.08 -16.33
C ASN A 154 10.69 -22.50 -17.82
N PRO A 155 9.63 -23.21 -18.32
CA PRO A 155 9.53 -23.64 -19.71
C PRO A 155 9.73 -22.50 -20.74
N LEU A 156 9.34 -21.27 -20.40
CA LEU A 156 9.52 -20.10 -21.27
C LEU A 156 11.00 -19.84 -21.64
N VAL A 157 11.95 -20.30 -20.83
CA VAL A 157 13.38 -20.13 -21.12
C VAL A 157 13.79 -20.87 -22.41
N GLU A 158 13.17 -22.02 -22.65
CA GLU A 158 13.41 -22.84 -23.86
C GLU A 158 12.46 -22.45 -25.00
N GLU A 159 11.20 -22.14 -24.68
CA GLU A 159 10.15 -21.86 -25.67
C GLU A 159 10.30 -20.46 -26.25
N HIS A 160 10.69 -19.47 -25.42
CA HIS A 160 10.78 -18.06 -25.75
C HIS A 160 12.05 -17.41 -25.18
N PRO A 161 13.25 -17.89 -25.53
CA PRO A 161 14.50 -17.36 -25.02
C PRO A 161 14.73 -15.87 -25.33
N GLU A 162 14.02 -15.33 -26.33
CA GLU A 162 14.03 -13.90 -26.68
C GLU A 162 13.27 -13.02 -25.68
N TRP A 163 12.45 -13.58 -24.79
CA TRP A 163 11.74 -12.84 -23.75
C TRP A 163 12.59 -12.53 -22.53
N TYR A 164 13.83 -13.05 -22.49
CA TYR A 164 14.73 -12.85 -21.37
C TYR A 164 15.88 -11.90 -21.67
N SER A 165 16.20 -11.08 -20.69
CA SER A 165 17.33 -10.16 -20.76
C SER A 165 18.66 -10.90 -20.89
N ARG A 166 19.60 -10.27 -21.60
CA ARG A 166 20.94 -10.79 -21.82
C ARG A 166 21.99 -9.83 -21.30
N ASP A 167 23.04 -10.38 -20.72
CA ASP A 167 24.22 -9.62 -20.33
C ASP A 167 25.06 -9.22 -21.57
N TRP A 168 26.17 -8.55 -21.32
CA TRP A 168 27.11 -8.10 -22.36
C TRP A 168 27.81 -9.25 -23.13
N LYS A 169 27.71 -10.49 -22.62
CA LYS A 169 28.20 -11.71 -23.32
C LYS A 169 27.09 -12.40 -24.10
N GLY A 170 25.86 -11.96 -23.96
CA GLY A 170 24.69 -12.60 -24.54
C GLY A 170 24.15 -13.77 -23.70
N GLU A 171 24.55 -13.89 -22.43
CA GLU A 171 24.07 -14.91 -21.49
C GLU A 171 22.87 -14.41 -20.68
N PHE A 172 21.99 -15.32 -20.26
CA PHE A 172 20.96 -15.00 -19.26
C PHE A 172 21.60 -14.61 -17.94
N HIS A 173 20.97 -13.68 -17.22
CA HIS A 173 21.50 -13.21 -15.95
C HIS A 173 20.39 -12.91 -14.94
N PRO A 174 20.65 -13.02 -13.63
CA PRO A 174 19.79 -12.51 -12.59
C PRO A 174 19.77 -10.97 -12.61
N THR A 175 18.83 -10.37 -11.87
CA THR A 175 18.76 -8.92 -11.69
C THR A 175 20.12 -8.36 -11.24
N PRO A 176 20.72 -7.42 -11.98
CA PRO A 176 22.06 -6.92 -11.68
C PRO A 176 22.15 -6.32 -10.27
N TRP A 177 23.29 -6.51 -9.62
CA TRP A 177 23.65 -6.00 -8.28
C TRP A 177 22.98 -6.72 -7.11
N TRP A 178 22.00 -7.61 -7.34
CA TRP A 178 21.38 -8.43 -6.32
C TRP A 178 21.93 -9.86 -6.30
N ASP A 179 21.91 -10.48 -5.15
CA ASP A 179 22.26 -11.91 -4.99
C ASP A 179 21.03 -12.81 -5.25
N TRP A 180 20.35 -12.62 -6.38
CA TRP A 180 19.18 -13.42 -6.78
C TRP A 180 19.56 -14.46 -7.84
N THR A 181 20.54 -15.28 -7.51
CA THR A 181 21.18 -16.23 -8.46
C THR A 181 20.26 -17.36 -8.93
N ASP A 182 19.09 -17.52 -8.32
CA ASP A 182 18.06 -18.52 -8.61
C ASP A 182 17.02 -18.06 -9.63
N ILE A 183 17.14 -16.83 -10.16
CA ILE A 183 16.20 -16.25 -11.15
C ILE A 183 16.93 -15.67 -12.37
N ILE A 184 16.16 -15.41 -13.43
CA ILE A 184 16.59 -14.66 -14.62
C ILE A 184 15.52 -13.64 -15.02
N ASP A 185 15.98 -12.45 -15.44
CA ASP A 185 15.12 -11.32 -15.75
C ASP A 185 14.47 -11.43 -17.11
N PHE A 186 13.20 -10.97 -17.20
CA PHE A 186 12.50 -10.78 -18.45
C PHE A 186 12.93 -9.50 -19.17
N ASP A 187 12.77 -9.48 -20.49
CA ASP A 187 12.94 -8.31 -21.35
C ASP A 187 11.57 -7.77 -21.78
N TYR A 188 11.05 -6.81 -21.06
CA TYR A 188 9.76 -6.16 -21.38
C TYR A 188 9.75 -5.28 -22.64
N SER A 189 10.84 -5.20 -23.40
CA SER A 189 10.83 -4.67 -24.75
C SER A 189 10.17 -5.63 -25.74
N GLN A 190 10.03 -6.91 -25.38
CA GLN A 190 9.40 -7.95 -26.17
C GLN A 190 7.87 -7.96 -25.95
N PRO A 191 7.05 -7.78 -27.00
CA PRO A 191 5.58 -7.82 -26.83
C PRO A 191 5.06 -9.14 -26.27
N GLY A 192 5.69 -10.28 -26.62
CA GLY A 192 5.23 -11.61 -26.22
C GLY A 192 5.20 -11.82 -24.70
N ILE A 193 6.22 -11.36 -23.97
CA ILE A 193 6.20 -11.49 -22.50
C ILE A 193 5.10 -10.61 -21.87
N ARG A 194 4.82 -9.43 -22.46
CA ARG A 194 3.73 -8.55 -22.00
C ARG A 194 2.37 -9.22 -22.17
N GLU A 195 2.14 -9.86 -23.33
CA GLU A 195 0.91 -10.60 -23.64
C GLU A 195 0.77 -11.81 -22.71
N TYR A 196 1.84 -12.58 -22.53
CA TYR A 196 1.86 -13.75 -21.64
C TYR A 196 1.52 -13.38 -20.18
N MET A 197 2.22 -12.40 -19.62
CA MET A 197 1.99 -11.96 -18.24
C MET A 197 0.57 -11.40 -18.05
N THR A 198 0.08 -10.61 -19.01
CA THR A 198 -1.31 -10.14 -18.98
C THR A 198 -2.29 -11.31 -18.99
N GLY A 199 -2.06 -12.30 -19.87
CA GLY A 199 -2.89 -13.50 -19.96
C GLY A 199 -2.90 -14.31 -18.66
N ALA A 200 -1.73 -14.50 -18.04
CA ALA A 200 -1.59 -15.25 -16.79
C ALA A 200 -2.31 -14.53 -15.62
N MET A 201 -2.14 -13.22 -15.48
CA MET A 201 -2.86 -12.48 -14.44
C MET A 201 -4.38 -12.46 -14.67
N LYS A 202 -4.83 -12.33 -15.91
CA LYS A 202 -6.27 -12.43 -16.24
C LYS A 202 -6.83 -13.80 -15.90
N TYR A 203 -6.06 -14.89 -16.09
CA TYR A 203 -6.48 -16.25 -15.75
C TYR A 203 -6.84 -16.39 -14.27
N TRP A 204 -6.00 -15.93 -13.35
CA TRP A 204 -6.26 -16.03 -11.92
C TRP A 204 -7.47 -15.19 -11.47
N VAL A 205 -7.67 -14.02 -12.08
CA VAL A 205 -8.87 -13.20 -11.81
C VAL A 205 -10.13 -13.87 -12.36
N ALA A 206 -10.10 -14.39 -13.58
CA ALA A 206 -11.28 -14.96 -14.24
C ALA A 206 -11.65 -16.33 -13.70
N GLU A 207 -10.67 -17.21 -13.51
CA GLU A 207 -10.93 -18.61 -13.14
C GLU A 207 -11.02 -18.85 -11.64
N PHE A 208 -10.25 -18.10 -10.84
CA PHE A 208 -10.22 -18.29 -9.37
C PHE A 208 -10.87 -17.13 -8.60
N GLY A 209 -11.22 -16.07 -9.29
CA GLY A 209 -11.90 -14.93 -8.67
C GLY A 209 -11.01 -14.09 -7.76
N VAL A 210 -9.67 -14.17 -7.86
CA VAL A 210 -8.77 -13.34 -7.04
C VAL A 210 -9.07 -11.86 -7.24
N ASP A 211 -8.89 -11.06 -6.19
CA ASP A 211 -9.34 -9.66 -6.14
C ASP A 211 -8.23 -8.67 -6.49
N GLY A 212 -7.06 -9.15 -6.87
CA GLY A 212 -5.95 -8.30 -7.29
C GLY A 212 -4.59 -8.90 -7.00
N TYR A 213 -3.57 -8.02 -6.95
CA TYR A 213 -2.18 -8.45 -6.87
C TYR A 213 -1.32 -7.51 -6.02
N ARG A 214 -0.36 -8.08 -5.31
CA ARG A 214 0.87 -7.39 -4.93
C ARG A 214 1.91 -7.72 -5.99
N CYS A 215 2.51 -6.72 -6.60
CA CYS A 215 3.48 -6.89 -7.67
C CYS A 215 4.90 -6.71 -7.14
N ASP A 216 5.66 -7.82 -7.19
CA ASP A 216 7.05 -7.91 -6.76
C ASP A 216 7.93 -6.97 -7.58
N VAL A 217 8.83 -6.25 -6.91
CA VAL A 217 9.75 -5.23 -7.47
C VAL A 217 9.15 -4.43 -8.63
N ALA A 218 7.94 -3.92 -8.45
CA ALA A 218 7.11 -3.32 -9.48
C ALA A 218 7.81 -2.19 -10.25
N GLY A 219 8.77 -1.49 -9.64
CA GLY A 219 9.54 -0.43 -10.27
C GLY A 219 10.56 -0.91 -11.31
N TYR A 220 10.87 -2.21 -11.38
CA TYR A 220 11.74 -2.77 -12.42
C TYR A 220 10.97 -3.16 -13.68
N VAL A 221 9.64 -3.23 -13.61
CA VAL A 221 8.78 -3.51 -14.75
C VAL A 221 8.23 -2.19 -15.31
N PRO A 222 8.17 -2.00 -16.65
CA PRO A 222 7.76 -0.74 -17.24
C PRO A 222 6.35 -0.29 -16.84
N LEU A 223 6.20 0.99 -16.49
CA LEU A 223 4.94 1.58 -16.04
C LEU A 223 3.81 1.45 -17.09
N ASP A 224 4.14 1.55 -18.38
CA ASP A 224 3.16 1.41 -19.44
C ASP A 224 2.58 -0.01 -19.53
N PHE A 225 3.35 -1.04 -19.15
CA PHE A 225 2.84 -2.40 -18.99
C PHE A 225 1.79 -2.45 -17.86
N TRP A 226 2.12 -1.92 -16.68
CA TRP A 226 1.20 -1.89 -15.55
C TRP A 226 -0.10 -1.14 -15.84
N ASN A 227 -0.01 0.02 -16.51
CA ASN A 227 -1.17 0.81 -16.90
C ASN A 227 -2.07 0.04 -17.88
N ASN A 228 -1.49 -0.70 -18.84
CA ASN A 228 -2.25 -1.53 -19.77
C ASN A 228 -2.89 -2.72 -19.06
N LEU A 229 -2.10 -3.42 -18.25
CA LEU A 229 -2.57 -4.57 -17.47
C LEU A 229 -3.76 -4.21 -16.57
N ARG A 230 -3.68 -3.08 -15.84
CA ARG A 230 -4.77 -2.63 -14.96
C ARG A 230 -6.09 -2.51 -15.72
N ARG A 231 -6.08 -1.89 -16.89
CA ARG A 231 -7.29 -1.77 -17.74
C ARG A 231 -7.84 -3.14 -18.17
N GLU A 232 -6.96 -4.07 -18.50
CA GLU A 232 -7.36 -5.44 -18.89
C GLU A 232 -7.97 -6.22 -17.72
N LEU A 233 -7.46 -6.04 -16.50
CA LEU A 233 -7.98 -6.68 -15.30
C LEU A 233 -9.32 -6.06 -14.87
N ASP A 234 -9.42 -4.73 -14.85
CA ASP A 234 -10.66 -4.01 -14.51
C ASP A 234 -11.80 -4.30 -15.49
N ALA A 235 -11.48 -4.69 -16.73
CA ALA A 235 -12.49 -5.15 -17.69
C ALA A 235 -13.13 -6.50 -17.31
N ILE A 236 -12.50 -7.28 -16.44
CA ILE A 236 -13.08 -8.52 -15.89
C ILE A 236 -13.87 -8.19 -14.61
N LYS A 237 -13.21 -7.55 -13.66
CA LYS A 237 -13.79 -7.03 -12.41
C LYS A 237 -12.85 -5.97 -11.82
N PRO A 238 -13.34 -5.02 -10.99
CA PRO A 238 -12.47 -4.12 -10.26
C PRO A 238 -11.46 -4.90 -9.41
N VAL A 239 -10.16 -4.62 -9.60
CA VAL A 239 -9.08 -5.26 -8.86
C VAL A 239 -8.33 -4.27 -7.97
N PHE A 240 -7.69 -4.78 -6.90
CA PHE A 240 -6.81 -4.01 -6.03
C PHE A 240 -5.35 -4.33 -6.34
N MET A 241 -4.54 -3.31 -6.63
CA MET A 241 -3.14 -3.48 -7.03
C MET A 241 -2.21 -2.80 -6.02
N LEU A 242 -1.32 -3.58 -5.42
CA LEU A 242 -0.25 -3.12 -4.54
C LEU A 242 1.11 -3.24 -5.25
N ALA A 243 1.83 -2.15 -5.38
CA ALA A 243 3.20 -2.16 -5.89
C ALA A 243 4.21 -2.31 -4.74
N GLU A 244 5.10 -3.29 -4.84
CA GLU A 244 6.33 -3.25 -4.07
C GLU A 244 7.26 -2.22 -4.69
N TRP A 245 6.99 -1.00 -4.44
CA TRP A 245 7.77 0.18 -4.81
C TRP A 245 7.23 1.42 -4.10
N GLU A 246 8.02 2.47 -4.04
CA GLU A 246 7.60 3.74 -3.46
C GLU A 246 7.80 4.86 -4.49
N ALA A 247 6.84 4.98 -5.44
CA ALA A 247 6.86 6.00 -6.48
C ALA A 247 5.44 6.52 -6.78
N ARG A 248 5.34 7.85 -6.91
CA ARG A 248 4.07 8.55 -7.09
C ARG A 248 3.36 8.22 -8.41
N ASP A 249 4.12 8.02 -9.49
CA ASP A 249 3.60 7.81 -10.84
C ASP A 249 2.89 6.46 -11.01
N LEU A 250 3.20 5.46 -10.17
CA LEU A 250 2.51 4.18 -10.13
C LEU A 250 1.03 4.31 -9.77
N HIS A 251 0.66 5.33 -8.98
CA HIS A 251 -0.73 5.56 -8.57
C HIS A 251 -1.61 6.16 -9.66
N ARG A 252 -1.02 6.66 -10.75
CA ARG A 252 -1.80 7.39 -11.73
C ARG A 252 -2.88 6.55 -12.42
N GLU A 253 -2.52 5.34 -12.88
CA GLU A 253 -3.41 4.50 -13.68
C GLU A 253 -3.30 3.00 -13.35
N ALA A 254 -2.34 2.57 -12.51
CA ALA A 254 -2.04 1.16 -12.32
C ALA A 254 -2.31 0.66 -10.90
N PHE A 255 -1.79 1.34 -9.88
CA PHE A 255 -1.76 0.82 -8.53
C PHE A 255 -2.59 1.66 -7.56
N ASP A 256 -3.40 0.96 -6.76
CA ASP A 256 -4.14 1.55 -5.65
C ASP A 256 -3.19 1.93 -4.52
N MET A 257 -2.19 1.09 -4.26
CA MET A 257 -1.30 1.19 -3.11
C MET A 257 0.16 0.99 -3.50
N THR A 258 1.05 1.72 -2.82
CA THR A 258 2.51 1.49 -2.82
C THR A 258 3.02 1.28 -1.41
N TYR A 259 4.21 0.68 -1.28
CA TYR A 259 4.90 0.58 0.01
C TYR A 259 5.17 1.95 0.62
N GLY A 260 5.17 2.03 1.96
CA GLY A 260 5.55 3.19 2.74
C GLY A 260 6.93 3.04 3.38
N TRP A 261 7.96 2.67 2.61
CA TRP A 261 9.32 2.47 3.15
C TRP A 261 9.89 3.69 3.86
N SER A 262 9.53 4.89 3.36
CA SER A 262 9.95 6.15 3.98
C SER A 262 9.35 6.38 5.38
N TRP A 263 8.32 5.62 5.80
CA TRP A 263 7.82 5.57 7.17
C TRP A 263 8.66 4.63 8.06
N THR A 264 9.01 3.46 7.53
CA THR A 264 9.61 2.37 8.31
C THR A 264 10.94 2.74 8.95
N GLY A 265 11.84 3.41 8.20
CA GLY A 265 13.15 3.81 8.71
C GLY A 265 13.07 4.77 9.90
N PRO A 266 12.37 5.91 9.79
CA PRO A 266 12.13 6.83 10.91
C PRO A 266 11.44 6.16 12.11
N ALA A 267 10.41 5.34 11.88
CA ALA A 267 9.68 4.66 12.93
C ALA A 267 10.58 3.73 13.75
N ARG A 268 11.42 2.92 13.09
CA ARG A 268 12.43 2.08 13.75
C ARG A 268 13.49 2.90 14.51
N ALA A 269 13.91 4.03 13.95
CA ALA A 269 14.91 4.89 14.60
C ALA A 269 14.34 5.52 15.88
N ILE A 270 13.08 5.96 15.86
CA ILE A 270 12.39 6.47 17.02
C ILE A 270 12.23 5.39 18.09
N ALA A 271 11.74 4.21 17.71
CA ALA A 271 11.50 3.11 18.64
C ALA A 271 12.76 2.69 19.40
N ARG A 272 13.92 2.81 18.78
CA ARG A 272 15.24 2.49 19.38
C ARG A 272 15.93 3.68 20.06
N GLY A 273 15.25 4.82 20.19
CA GLY A 273 15.84 6.03 20.76
C GLY A 273 16.94 6.69 19.93
N HIS A 274 17.05 6.35 18.64
CA HIS A 274 18.03 6.95 17.71
C HIS A 274 17.52 8.21 17.01
N ALA A 275 16.22 8.46 17.10
CA ALA A 275 15.56 9.64 16.59
C ALA A 275 14.40 10.05 17.51
N THR A 276 13.85 11.24 17.33
CA THR A 276 12.72 11.78 18.05
C THR A 276 11.48 11.84 17.17
N ALA A 277 10.30 12.06 17.74
CA ALA A 277 9.00 12.07 17.04
C ALA A 277 9.00 12.89 15.73
N PRO A 278 9.67 14.06 15.62
CA PRO A 278 9.82 14.81 14.36
C PRO A 278 10.39 14.04 13.17
N ALA A 279 11.10 12.94 13.36
CA ALA A 279 11.60 12.14 12.25
C ALA A 279 10.48 11.57 11.34
N LEU A 280 9.26 11.42 11.84
CA LEU A 280 8.09 11.01 11.05
C LEU A 280 7.45 12.17 10.26
N PHE A 281 7.79 13.43 10.56
CA PHE A 281 7.12 14.57 9.92
C PHE A 281 7.34 14.59 8.41
N ASP A 282 8.54 14.26 7.94
CA ASP A 282 8.86 14.26 6.51
C ASP A 282 7.96 13.26 5.74
N PHE A 283 7.71 12.09 6.30
CA PHE A 283 6.78 11.12 5.71
C PHE A 283 5.36 11.68 5.63
N TYR A 284 4.81 12.18 6.75
CA TYR A 284 3.41 12.64 6.78
C TYR A 284 3.20 13.94 5.99
N VAL A 285 4.18 14.85 5.96
CA VAL A 285 4.14 16.04 5.10
C VAL A 285 4.15 15.61 3.63
N LYS A 286 5.04 14.72 3.21
CA LYS A 286 5.09 14.25 1.82
C LYS A 286 3.82 13.49 1.44
N THR A 287 3.31 12.63 2.31
CA THR A 287 2.06 11.88 2.07
C THR A 287 0.88 12.84 1.91
N GLY A 288 0.78 13.88 2.74
CA GLY A 288 -0.32 14.83 2.69
C GLY A 288 -0.24 15.90 1.60
N GLU A 289 0.97 16.29 1.17
CA GLU A 289 1.17 17.46 0.30
C GLU A 289 1.79 17.10 -1.07
N ALA A 290 2.62 16.04 -1.15
CA ALA A 290 3.34 15.69 -2.38
C ALA A 290 2.75 14.48 -3.10
N TRP A 291 2.09 13.59 -2.39
CA TRP A 291 1.37 12.45 -2.97
C TRP A 291 -0.08 12.84 -3.29
N PRO A 292 -0.72 12.20 -4.27
CA PRO A 292 -2.14 12.38 -4.49
C PRO A 292 -2.94 11.99 -3.23
N ALA A 293 -3.97 12.75 -2.90
CA ALA A 293 -4.77 12.50 -1.69
C ALA A 293 -5.38 11.09 -1.65
N ASP A 294 -5.72 10.56 -2.82
CA ASP A 294 -6.32 9.23 -2.97
C ASP A 294 -5.28 8.09 -3.17
N ALA A 295 -3.98 8.36 -3.01
CA ALA A 295 -2.93 7.33 -3.08
C ALA A 295 -2.82 6.59 -1.75
N TYR A 296 -3.00 5.26 -1.76
CA TYR A 296 -2.81 4.46 -0.54
C TYR A 296 -1.32 4.17 -0.32
N ARG A 297 -0.91 4.23 0.94
CA ARG A 297 0.45 3.89 1.36
C ARG A 297 0.36 2.72 2.32
N MET A 298 1.05 1.61 2.02
CA MET A 298 1.10 0.46 2.93
C MET A 298 1.96 0.76 4.13
N ILE A 299 1.39 0.64 5.33
CA ILE A 299 2.08 0.83 6.60
C ILE A 299 1.99 -0.44 7.43
N GLY A 300 3.12 -0.89 7.94
CA GLY A 300 3.17 -2.09 8.79
C GLY A 300 4.49 -2.20 9.53
N THR A 301 4.49 -2.95 10.63
CA THR A 301 5.67 -3.12 11.48
C THR A 301 6.57 -4.28 11.05
N ALA A 302 6.07 -5.19 10.22
CA ALA A 302 6.85 -6.27 9.60
C ALA A 302 6.27 -6.66 8.23
N ASN A 303 7.03 -7.43 7.47
CA ASN A 303 6.64 -8.21 6.31
C ASN A 303 7.59 -9.43 6.20
N HIS A 304 7.42 -10.24 5.16
CA HIS A 304 8.23 -11.43 4.94
C HIS A 304 9.73 -11.12 4.78
N ASP A 305 10.09 -9.99 4.13
CA ASP A 305 11.48 -9.58 3.96
C ASP A 305 12.09 -9.09 5.26
N TYR A 306 11.41 -8.15 5.93
CA TYR A 306 11.90 -7.64 7.21
C TYR A 306 12.11 -8.78 8.21
N ASN A 307 11.10 -9.66 8.35
CA ASN A 307 11.20 -10.77 9.28
C ASN A 307 12.36 -11.71 8.99
N SER A 308 12.54 -12.10 7.73
CA SER A 308 13.56 -13.10 7.37
C SER A 308 14.98 -12.53 7.31
N TRP A 309 15.13 -11.28 6.84
CA TRP A 309 16.46 -10.72 6.53
C TRP A 309 16.97 -9.69 7.52
N GLU A 310 16.08 -8.91 8.14
CA GLU A 310 16.46 -7.77 8.96
C GLU A 310 16.22 -7.99 10.44
N GLY A 311 15.06 -8.56 10.81
CA GLY A 311 14.65 -8.81 12.18
C GLY A 311 13.14 -8.88 12.35
N THR A 312 12.72 -9.41 13.50
CA THR A 312 11.30 -9.45 13.88
C THR A 312 10.78 -8.05 14.22
N ALA A 313 9.45 -7.88 14.26
CA ALA A 313 8.84 -6.63 14.71
C ALA A 313 9.31 -6.26 16.12
N ARG A 314 9.43 -7.22 17.03
CA ARG A 314 9.93 -6.98 18.40
C ARG A 314 11.39 -6.51 18.42
N GLU A 315 12.27 -7.08 17.56
CA GLU A 315 13.66 -6.62 17.45
C GLU A 315 13.76 -5.20 16.85
N HIS A 316 12.80 -4.80 16.00
CA HIS A 316 12.81 -3.49 15.36
C HIS A 316 12.22 -2.38 16.20
N PHE A 317 11.16 -2.67 16.95
CA PHE A 317 10.37 -1.67 17.65
C PHE A 317 10.44 -1.77 19.19
N GLU A 318 11.01 -2.84 19.72
CA GLU A 318 11.24 -3.02 21.15
C GLU A 318 9.98 -2.70 21.98
N ASP A 319 10.07 -1.90 23.03
CA ASP A 319 8.94 -1.51 23.88
C ASP A 319 7.93 -0.57 23.19
N ASN A 320 8.28 -0.02 22.03
CA ASN A 320 7.39 0.82 21.19
C ASN A 320 6.59 0.02 20.15
N LEU A 321 6.62 -1.33 20.13
CA LEU A 321 5.93 -2.12 19.12
C LEU A 321 4.42 -1.87 19.13
N GLU A 322 3.78 -1.87 20.29
CA GLU A 322 2.34 -1.61 20.40
C GLU A 322 2.01 -0.18 19.95
N ASN A 323 2.79 0.79 20.41
CA ASN A 323 2.63 2.21 20.04
C ASN A 323 2.74 2.44 18.52
N MET A 324 3.74 1.84 17.88
CA MET A 324 3.91 1.90 16.41
C MET A 324 2.82 1.12 15.67
N THR A 325 2.31 0.04 16.25
CA THR A 325 1.15 -0.69 15.72
C THR A 325 -0.11 0.19 15.77
N VAL A 326 -0.38 0.87 16.87
CA VAL A 326 -1.49 1.84 16.94
C VAL A 326 -1.33 2.93 15.89
N LEU A 327 -0.13 3.52 15.78
CA LEU A 327 0.15 4.57 14.79
C LEU A 327 -0.03 4.07 13.34
N SER A 328 0.30 2.80 13.04
CA SER A 328 0.13 2.23 11.71
C SER A 328 -1.33 2.16 11.26
N VAL A 329 -2.27 2.13 12.20
CA VAL A 329 -3.72 2.08 11.93
C VAL A 329 -4.36 3.46 12.00
N VAL A 330 -4.09 4.24 13.06
CA VAL A 330 -4.75 5.55 13.24
C VAL A 330 -4.09 6.67 12.43
N GLY A 331 -2.88 6.47 11.95
CA GLY A 331 -2.18 7.37 11.03
C GLY A 331 -2.76 7.34 9.60
N THR A 332 -2.08 8.00 8.66
CA THR A 332 -2.45 7.93 7.24
C THR A 332 -1.73 6.76 6.59
N GLY A 333 -2.48 5.87 5.95
CA GLY A 333 -2.00 4.68 5.25
C GLY A 333 -2.94 3.50 5.45
N LEU A 334 -2.75 2.42 4.68
CA LEU A 334 -3.47 1.17 4.84
C LEU A 334 -2.63 0.23 5.70
N PRO A 335 -3.15 -0.23 6.85
CA PRO A 335 -2.39 -1.09 7.74
C PRO A 335 -2.22 -2.49 7.19
N MET A 336 -1.01 -3.05 7.37
CA MET A 336 -0.68 -4.42 6.99
C MET A 336 -0.05 -5.16 8.15
N VAL A 337 -0.56 -6.37 8.43
CA VAL A 337 -0.04 -7.32 9.42
C VAL A 337 0.65 -8.46 8.69
N TYR A 338 1.88 -8.78 9.07
CA TYR A 338 2.54 -10.00 8.63
C TYR A 338 2.16 -11.16 9.53
N ASN A 339 1.86 -12.30 8.96
CA ASN A 339 1.36 -13.48 9.68
C ASN A 339 2.24 -13.85 10.88
N GLY A 340 1.58 -14.09 12.01
CA GLY A 340 2.22 -14.42 13.27
C GLY A 340 2.53 -13.24 14.19
N GLN A 341 2.46 -11.98 13.72
CA GLN A 341 2.65 -10.83 14.58
C GLN A 341 1.61 -10.78 15.70
N GLU A 342 0.35 -11.04 15.36
CA GLU A 342 -0.75 -11.10 16.29
C GLU A 342 -0.64 -12.26 17.30
N GLY A 343 0.01 -13.34 16.90
CA GLY A 343 0.28 -14.52 17.74
C GLY A 343 1.63 -14.47 18.44
N GLY A 344 2.26 -13.29 18.55
CA GLY A 344 3.49 -13.09 19.28
C GLY A 344 4.71 -13.83 18.72
N ASN A 345 4.74 -14.08 17.41
CA ASN A 345 5.92 -14.68 16.76
C ASN A 345 7.10 -13.72 16.85
N ASP A 346 8.13 -14.11 17.59
CA ASP A 346 9.38 -13.38 17.78
C ASP A 346 10.58 -14.05 17.09
N LYS A 347 10.29 -14.95 16.16
CA LYS A 347 11.26 -15.72 15.41
C LYS A 347 11.45 -15.16 14.02
N ARG A 348 12.69 -15.04 13.56
CA ARG A 348 13.02 -14.83 12.15
C ARG A 348 12.78 -16.13 11.40
N LEU A 349 11.82 -16.12 10.47
CA LEU A 349 11.45 -17.30 9.71
C LEU A 349 12.45 -17.55 8.59
N GLU A 350 12.87 -18.81 8.40
CA GLU A 350 13.79 -19.20 7.33
C GLU A 350 13.12 -19.12 5.96
N PHE A 351 13.61 -18.22 5.10
CA PHE A 351 12.96 -17.86 3.83
C PHE A 351 12.88 -19.04 2.83
N PHE A 352 13.91 -19.87 2.76
CA PHE A 352 14.02 -20.95 1.77
C PHE A 352 13.60 -22.32 2.30
N GLU A 353 13.12 -22.37 3.54
CA GLU A 353 12.79 -23.61 4.23
C GLU A 353 11.35 -23.57 4.78
N LYS A 354 10.87 -24.71 5.24
CA LYS A 354 9.62 -24.78 6.00
C LYS A 354 9.94 -24.57 7.47
N ASP A 355 9.53 -23.42 7.97
CA ASP A 355 9.83 -22.94 9.32
C ASP A 355 8.56 -22.34 9.96
N PRO A 356 7.60 -23.16 10.42
CA PRO A 356 6.30 -22.70 10.84
C PRO A 356 6.34 -21.70 11.99
N ILE A 357 5.40 -20.76 11.94
CA ILE A 357 5.16 -19.76 12.98
C ILE A 357 4.91 -20.47 14.34
N VAL A 358 5.49 -19.90 15.39
CA VAL A 358 5.21 -20.31 16.76
C VAL A 358 4.09 -19.43 17.31
N TRP A 359 2.87 -19.93 17.23
CA TRP A 359 1.68 -19.26 17.75
C TRP A 359 1.67 -19.25 19.28
N ARG A 360 1.37 -18.10 19.86
CA ARG A 360 1.22 -17.88 21.30
C ARG A 360 -0.09 -17.16 21.57
N ASP A 361 -0.55 -17.22 22.80
CA ASP A 361 -1.57 -16.31 23.32
C ASP A 361 -0.87 -14.97 23.63
N ASP A 362 -1.06 -14.00 22.75
CA ASP A 362 -0.37 -12.69 22.80
C ASP A 362 -1.41 -11.56 22.74
N PRO A 363 -1.26 -10.49 23.54
CA PRO A 363 -2.19 -9.37 23.56
C PRO A 363 -2.30 -8.61 22.22
N MET A 364 -1.35 -8.81 21.31
CA MET A 364 -1.36 -8.17 20.00
C MET A 364 -2.58 -8.53 19.17
N GLU A 365 -3.13 -9.76 19.24
CA GLU A 365 -4.36 -10.11 18.53
C GLU A 365 -5.55 -9.26 18.99
N ALA A 366 -5.69 -9.07 20.30
CA ALA A 366 -6.75 -8.22 20.86
C ALA A 366 -6.53 -6.73 20.49
N LEU A 367 -5.29 -6.28 20.44
CA LEU A 367 -4.96 -4.92 20.00
C LEU A 367 -5.34 -4.69 18.53
N TYR A 368 -4.94 -5.59 17.63
CA TYR A 368 -5.32 -5.51 16.21
C TYR A 368 -6.84 -5.56 16.01
N THR A 369 -7.52 -6.48 16.71
CA THR A 369 -8.99 -6.58 16.65
C THR A 369 -9.65 -5.26 17.02
N LYS A 370 -9.20 -4.63 18.11
CA LYS A 370 -9.72 -3.34 18.56
C LYS A 370 -9.41 -2.20 17.59
N LEU A 371 -8.22 -2.18 17.01
CA LEU A 371 -7.81 -1.17 16.05
C LEU A 371 -8.52 -1.30 14.70
N PHE A 372 -8.76 -2.51 14.21
CA PHE A 372 -9.48 -2.73 12.96
C PHE A 372 -10.98 -2.44 13.11
N ALA A 373 -11.56 -2.74 14.28
CA ALA A 373 -12.92 -2.28 14.58
C ALA A 373 -13.01 -0.74 14.58
N LEU A 374 -12.02 -0.04 15.15
CA LEU A 374 -11.95 1.41 15.07
C LEU A 374 -11.83 1.93 13.63
N LEU A 375 -11.00 1.29 12.80
CA LEU A 375 -10.83 1.65 11.40
C LEU A 375 -12.14 1.49 10.62
N ASP A 376 -12.90 0.43 10.87
CA ASP A 376 -14.18 0.17 10.24
C ASP A 376 -15.26 1.19 10.67
N GLU A 377 -15.35 1.48 11.95
CA GLU A 377 -16.39 2.33 12.55
C GLU A 377 -16.15 3.83 12.35
N ASN A 378 -14.89 4.29 12.29
CA ASN A 378 -14.55 5.72 12.26
C ASN A 378 -14.07 6.16 10.87
N THR A 379 -14.97 6.81 10.13
CA THR A 379 -14.71 7.20 8.74
C THR A 379 -13.57 8.21 8.58
N ALA A 380 -13.16 8.93 9.63
CA ALA A 380 -11.98 9.79 9.56
C ALA A 380 -10.68 8.99 9.36
N LEU A 381 -10.65 7.69 9.70
CA LEU A 381 -9.51 6.80 9.49
C LEU A 381 -9.48 6.13 8.12
N TRP A 382 -10.54 6.24 7.32
CA TRP A 382 -10.61 5.60 6.02
C TRP A 382 -9.48 6.08 5.08
N HIS A 383 -9.16 5.25 4.09
CA HIS A 383 -8.04 5.48 3.19
C HIS A 383 -8.40 6.41 2.04
N GLY A 384 -7.37 7.03 1.47
CA GLY A 384 -7.53 7.94 0.35
C GLY A 384 -8.18 9.27 0.73
N ASP A 385 -8.94 9.83 -0.19
CA ASP A 385 -9.55 11.15 -0.08
C ASP A 385 -10.87 11.18 0.73
N VAL A 386 -11.43 10.01 1.06
CA VAL A 386 -12.66 9.87 1.86
C VAL A 386 -12.40 10.00 3.36
N GLY A 387 -11.19 9.72 3.80
CA GLY A 387 -10.78 9.88 5.20
C GLY A 387 -10.45 11.31 5.61
N GLY A 388 -10.25 11.51 6.91
CA GLY A 388 -9.83 12.79 7.47
C GLY A 388 -8.36 13.10 7.12
N LYS A 389 -8.09 14.32 6.65
CA LYS A 389 -6.72 14.80 6.49
C LYS A 389 -6.01 14.80 7.85
N MET A 390 -4.80 14.26 7.89
CA MET A 390 -3.98 14.27 9.10
C MET A 390 -3.40 15.67 9.31
N VAL A 391 -3.72 16.28 10.46
CA VAL A 391 -3.25 17.61 10.83
C VAL A 391 -2.53 17.52 12.17
N ARG A 392 -1.33 18.08 12.22
CA ARG A 392 -0.53 18.09 13.44
C ARG A 392 -1.23 18.85 14.57
N VAL A 393 -1.14 18.31 15.78
CA VAL A 393 -1.45 18.99 17.03
C VAL A 393 -0.12 19.30 17.75
N TRP A 394 0.10 20.55 18.13
CA TRP A 394 1.33 20.96 18.76
C TRP A 394 1.25 20.83 20.27
N THR A 395 2.33 20.30 20.87
CA THR A 395 2.46 20.10 22.30
C THR A 395 3.75 20.74 22.82
N ASP A 396 3.89 20.81 24.14
CA ASP A 396 5.14 21.21 24.79
C ASP A 396 6.21 20.08 24.78
N LYS A 397 5.82 18.84 24.40
CA LYS A 397 6.68 17.64 24.31
C LYS A 397 6.87 17.17 22.88
N THR A 398 7.22 18.07 21.99
CA THR A 398 7.28 17.81 20.53
C THR A 398 8.28 16.72 20.13
N ASP A 399 9.37 16.58 20.88
CA ASP A 399 10.41 15.58 20.56
C ASP A 399 10.03 14.18 21.05
N GLU A 400 9.27 14.10 22.14
CA GLU A 400 8.89 12.84 22.79
C GLU A 400 7.55 12.30 22.29
N VAL A 401 6.61 13.22 21.94
CA VAL A 401 5.23 12.89 21.61
C VAL A 401 4.90 13.24 20.16
N PHE A 402 4.44 12.26 19.41
CA PHE A 402 3.85 12.46 18.09
C PHE A 402 2.33 12.62 18.23
N SER A 403 1.80 13.77 17.82
CA SER A 403 0.39 14.10 18.02
C SER A 403 -0.26 14.72 16.78
N PHE A 404 -1.48 14.27 16.48
CA PHE A 404 -2.23 14.70 15.31
C PHE A 404 -3.73 14.52 15.49
N SER A 405 -4.50 15.15 14.61
CA SER A 405 -5.94 14.91 14.46
C SER A 405 -6.25 14.52 13.02
N ARG A 406 -7.21 13.62 12.84
CA ARG A 406 -7.88 13.33 11.55
C ARG A 406 -9.34 13.67 11.70
N ASP A 407 -9.90 14.45 10.77
CA ASP A 407 -11.28 14.94 10.82
C ASP A 407 -11.82 15.02 9.38
N ASN A 408 -12.93 14.35 9.08
CA ASN A 408 -13.62 14.41 7.79
C ASN A 408 -14.99 15.11 7.89
N GLY A 409 -15.30 15.70 9.05
CA GLY A 409 -16.53 16.43 9.32
C GLY A 409 -17.66 15.52 9.87
N ALA A 410 -17.62 14.22 9.61
CA ALA A 410 -18.54 13.23 10.21
C ALA A 410 -17.96 12.64 11.49
N ASP A 411 -16.71 12.21 11.40
CA ASP A 411 -15.95 11.59 12.49
C ASP A 411 -14.63 12.30 12.71
N LYS A 412 -14.05 12.13 13.90
CA LYS A 412 -12.76 12.69 14.26
C LYS A 412 -11.97 11.77 15.17
N VAL A 413 -10.67 11.72 14.94
CA VAL A 413 -9.68 11.11 15.81
C VAL A 413 -8.65 12.14 16.22
N LEU A 414 -8.34 12.23 17.52
CA LEU A 414 -7.20 12.91 18.10
C LEU A 414 -6.28 11.85 18.69
N ALA A 415 -5.05 11.75 18.20
CA ALA A 415 -4.10 10.75 18.65
C ALA A 415 -2.81 11.39 19.17
N LEU A 416 -2.29 10.85 20.29
CA LEU A 416 -1.01 11.23 20.89
C LEU A 416 -0.24 9.94 21.20
N MET A 417 1.03 9.86 20.78
CA MET A 417 1.93 8.72 20.95
C MET A 417 3.15 9.17 21.74
N ASN A 418 3.36 8.62 22.93
CA ASN A 418 4.57 8.83 23.74
C ASN A 418 5.59 7.74 23.41
N PHE A 419 6.70 8.11 22.78
CA PHE A 419 7.75 7.16 22.39
C PHE A 419 8.81 6.96 23.46
N THR A 420 8.70 7.63 24.61
CA THR A 420 9.65 7.46 25.72
C THR A 420 9.17 6.44 26.74
N GLY A 421 10.07 5.89 27.54
CA GLY A 421 9.73 4.94 28.61
C GLY A 421 9.11 5.57 29.86
N GLU A 422 9.08 6.91 29.94
CA GLU A 422 8.56 7.62 31.11
C GLU A 422 7.14 8.15 30.86
N PRO A 423 6.22 8.11 31.81
CA PRO A 423 4.95 8.79 31.72
C PRO A 423 5.15 10.31 31.55
N LEU A 424 4.36 10.93 30.68
CA LEU A 424 4.45 12.36 30.39
C LEU A 424 3.12 13.05 30.61
N THR A 425 3.18 14.25 31.20
CA THR A 425 2.10 15.24 31.14
C THR A 425 2.37 16.15 29.96
N VAL A 426 1.42 16.23 29.03
CA VAL A 426 1.55 16.92 27.73
C VAL A 426 0.55 18.07 27.64
N THR A 427 1.02 19.28 27.41
CA THR A 427 0.16 20.46 27.20
C THR A 427 -0.15 20.62 25.71
N LEU A 428 -1.42 20.74 25.34
CA LEU A 428 -1.89 20.95 23.98
C LEU A 428 -1.82 22.44 23.61
N ASN A 429 -0.84 22.84 22.82
CA ASN A 429 -0.54 24.25 22.59
C ASN A 429 -1.25 24.83 21.36
N ASP A 430 -1.43 24.05 20.28
CA ASP A 430 -2.02 24.51 19.02
C ASP A 430 -2.51 23.33 18.17
N GLY A 431 -3.40 23.61 17.22
CA GLY A 431 -3.96 22.62 16.30
C GLY A 431 -5.42 22.26 16.60
N PRO A 432 -6.03 21.39 15.79
CA PRO A 432 -7.46 21.09 15.87
C PRO A 432 -7.77 20.03 16.94
N ALA A 433 -7.34 20.28 18.19
CA ALA A 433 -7.53 19.33 19.31
C ALA A 433 -8.82 19.55 20.08
N ALA A 434 -9.36 20.77 20.12
CA ALA A 434 -10.51 21.10 20.98
C ALA A 434 -11.76 20.29 20.61
N GLY A 435 -12.50 19.84 21.61
CA GLY A 435 -13.76 19.10 21.45
C GLY A 435 -14.07 18.15 22.61
N ALA A 436 -15.26 17.56 22.56
CA ALA A 436 -15.64 16.46 23.41
C ALA A 436 -15.37 15.14 22.71
N TYR A 437 -14.77 14.20 23.40
CA TYR A 437 -14.31 12.91 22.89
C TYR A 437 -14.66 11.78 23.84
N THR A 438 -14.58 10.56 23.33
CA THR A 438 -14.43 9.35 24.14
C THR A 438 -13.02 8.80 23.91
N ASP A 439 -12.28 8.47 24.95
CA ASP A 439 -11.05 7.71 24.83
C ASP A 439 -11.40 6.30 24.39
N TYR A 440 -10.92 5.91 23.21
CA TYR A 440 -11.33 4.65 22.57
C TYR A 440 -10.92 3.40 23.39
N PHE A 441 -9.78 3.47 24.07
CA PHE A 441 -9.25 2.34 24.81
C PHE A 441 -9.83 2.20 26.22
N SER A 442 -10.06 3.30 26.93
CA SER A 442 -10.61 3.28 28.28
C SER A 442 -12.14 3.43 28.32
N GLY A 443 -12.74 4.03 27.29
CA GLY A 443 -14.17 4.37 27.27
C GLY A 443 -14.52 5.64 28.06
N GLU A 444 -13.54 6.37 28.57
CA GLU A 444 -13.76 7.60 29.34
C GLU A 444 -14.13 8.78 28.46
N SER A 445 -15.07 9.61 28.93
CA SER A 445 -15.40 10.88 28.26
C SER A 445 -14.38 11.95 28.63
N VAL A 446 -13.81 12.59 27.63
CA VAL A 446 -12.76 13.61 27.77
C VAL A 446 -13.18 14.85 26.98
N THR A 447 -13.17 16.01 27.61
CA THR A 447 -13.33 17.31 26.93
C THR A 447 -11.96 17.97 26.88
N ILE A 448 -11.57 18.44 25.69
CA ILE A 448 -10.24 19.02 25.42
C ILE A 448 -10.43 20.49 25.00
N GLU A 449 -9.68 21.37 25.65
CA GLU A 449 -9.46 22.76 25.24
C GLU A 449 -7.95 22.96 24.98
N LEU A 450 -7.60 23.98 24.20
CA LEU A 450 -6.18 24.35 24.02
C LEU A 450 -5.63 24.89 25.33
N GLY A 451 -4.47 24.39 25.74
CA GLY A 451 -3.85 24.67 27.03
C GLY A 451 -4.12 23.58 28.09
N ASP A 452 -5.00 22.62 27.80
CA ASP A 452 -5.22 21.48 28.68
C ASP A 452 -4.01 20.55 28.70
N GLU A 453 -3.85 19.87 29.82
CA GLU A 453 -2.83 18.85 30.06
C GLU A 453 -3.44 17.46 29.96
N LEU A 454 -2.73 16.56 29.28
CA LEU A 454 -3.07 15.14 29.20
C LEU A 454 -1.93 14.27 29.72
N GLU A 455 -2.25 13.26 30.49
CA GLU A 455 -1.29 12.23 30.89
C GLU A 455 -1.24 11.11 29.87
N ILE A 456 -0.02 10.65 29.52
CA ILE A 456 0.24 9.55 28.61
C ILE A 456 1.31 8.67 29.27
N ASP A 457 1.03 7.38 29.40
CA ASP A 457 1.98 6.40 29.95
C ASP A 457 3.27 6.33 29.12
N GLY A 458 4.34 5.82 29.71
CA GLY A 458 5.57 5.49 28.98
C GLY A 458 5.30 4.44 27.92
N HIS A 459 5.82 4.63 26.70
CA HIS A 459 5.51 3.83 25.50
C HIS A 459 3.99 3.68 25.23
N GLY A 460 3.20 4.64 25.72
CA GLY A 460 1.75 4.63 25.65
C GLY A 460 1.17 5.55 24.61
N TRP A 461 -0.15 5.52 24.51
CA TRP A 461 -0.91 6.34 23.56
C TRP A 461 -2.23 6.82 24.15
N ARG A 462 -2.78 7.88 23.55
CA ARG A 462 -4.17 8.28 23.70
C ARG A 462 -4.80 8.35 22.33
N VAL A 463 -5.93 7.67 22.14
CA VAL A 463 -6.74 7.72 20.92
C VAL A 463 -8.14 8.15 21.32
N LEU A 464 -8.45 9.41 21.04
CA LEU A 464 -9.69 10.06 21.41
C LEU A 464 -10.57 10.18 20.15
N VAL A 465 -11.81 9.71 20.22
CA VAL A 465 -12.75 9.62 19.08
C VAL A 465 -14.04 10.40 19.34
N ARG A 466 -14.61 10.90 18.29
CA ARG A 466 -15.96 11.51 18.31
C ARG A 466 -16.61 11.35 16.92
#